data_e52dca5c4f6d490e95224676b0b9adb8
#
_entry.id   e52dca5c4f6d490e95224676b0b9adb8
#
_cell.length_a   1.000
_cell.length_b   1.000
_cell.length_c   1.000
_cell.angle_alpha   90.00
_cell.angle_beta   90.00
_cell.angle_gamma   90.00
#
_symmetry.space_group_name_H-M   'P 1'
#
loop_
_entity.id
_entity.type
_entity.pdbx_description
1 polymer ?
#
loop_
_entity_poly.entity_id
_entity_poly.type
_entity_poly.pdbx_seq_one_letter_code
_entity_poly.pdbx_strand_id
1 'polypeptide(L)'
;MSKAFSAIVSASATFLALGAQGALAQAPAADLYAGKTLTVLVGLAPGGSADTLVRAFVPHFRRHIPGQPNIVVQNMPGAGGVLAFNYVYEKATPDGMTMIYSLWDPLAQALGGQGLRARYDQYEYLGGISDIRVNYMRVDAVPGGMKKPADIMKAKDIAIGAYANTDVAGILAHLSLKTLGVPHKVVTGYRGGADVFLALQRGEVHVHNTSLATFRTRSKAFVTSGEGVGFSYLTASDSNGAFTKSKDIDDMPAFQDLYKEVHGKLPSGPDWDALNWTVQQFGELAYVGLAPPKTPAPALAVLRKAFADTMADKAYIDESTKRNGLPFEYVDVKHGQGVFKSLSEVSPQVLTTLRASIGNMSSAK
;
A
#
# COMPACT_ATOMS: atom_id res chain seq x y z
N MET A 1 -71.91 30.20 63.59
CA MET A 1 -70.68 29.45 63.72
C MET A 1 -70.51 28.63 62.46
N SER A 2 -69.73 29.05 61.52
CA SER A 2 -69.14 28.15 60.46
C SER A 2 -68.21 28.95 59.59
N LYS A 3 -67.01 28.50 59.50
CA LYS A 3 -65.91 29.16 58.81
C LYS A 3 -65.90 28.80 57.32
N ALA A 4 -65.86 29.85 56.52
CA ALA A 4 -65.57 29.72 55.05
C ALA A 4 -64.12 29.35 54.84
N PHE A 5 -63.88 28.40 53.91
CA PHE A 5 -62.55 28.08 53.37
C PHE A 5 -62.49 28.52 51.90
N SER A 6 -61.69 29.54 51.65
CA SER A 6 -61.34 29.96 50.28
C SER A 6 -60.32 29.01 49.67
N ALA A 7 -60.63 28.48 48.55
CA ALA A 7 -59.65 27.72 47.67
C ALA A 7 -59.01 28.65 46.65
N ILE A 8 -57.69 28.83 46.75
CA ILE A 8 -56.89 29.55 45.78
C ILE A 8 -56.51 28.55 44.71
N VAL A 9 -56.96 28.78 43.49
CA VAL A 9 -56.52 28.02 42.30
C VAL A 9 -55.27 28.70 41.76
N SER A 10 -54.11 28.05 41.95
CA SER A 10 -52.84 28.46 41.31
C SER A 10 -52.77 27.85 39.91
N ALA A 11 -52.85 28.67 38.89
CA ALA A 11 -52.57 28.28 37.51
C ALA A 11 -51.07 28.21 37.28
N SER A 12 -50.51 27.01 37.18
CA SER A 12 -49.13 26.80 36.79
C SER A 12 -49.01 26.88 35.28
N ALA A 13 -48.43 27.95 34.76
CA ALA A 13 -48.09 28.10 33.35
C ALA A 13 -46.82 27.29 33.09
N THR A 14 -46.94 26.13 32.46
CA THR A 14 -45.82 25.32 32.00
C THR A 14 -45.29 25.92 30.72
N PHE A 15 -44.17 26.61 30.75
CA PHE A 15 -43.40 27.05 29.59
C PHE A 15 -42.75 25.82 28.95
N LEU A 16 -43.31 25.33 27.81
CA LEU A 16 -42.61 24.43 26.90
C LEU A 16 -41.52 25.23 26.18
N ALA A 17 -40.29 25.17 26.71
CA ALA A 17 -39.12 25.54 25.94
C ALA A 17 -38.87 24.47 24.83
N LEU A 18 -39.42 24.68 23.64
CA LEU A 18 -38.97 23.97 22.42
C LEU A 18 -37.51 24.37 22.20
N GLY A 19 -36.59 23.47 22.59
CA GLY A 19 -35.18 23.53 22.21
C GLY A 19 -35.12 23.40 20.68
N ALA A 20 -34.98 24.52 19.98
CA ALA A 20 -34.50 24.53 18.60
C ALA A 20 -33.08 24.02 18.64
N GLN A 21 -32.91 22.69 18.51
CA GLN A 21 -31.63 22.11 18.05
C GLN A 21 -31.45 22.62 16.63
N GLY A 22 -30.67 23.68 16.50
CA GLY A 22 -30.20 24.15 15.19
C GLY A 22 -29.45 23.00 14.53
N ALA A 23 -30.12 22.27 13.62
CA ALA A 23 -29.47 21.47 12.65
C ALA A 23 -28.51 22.42 11.93
N LEU A 24 -27.20 22.33 12.25
CA LEU A 24 -26.17 22.96 11.45
C LEU A 24 -26.37 22.38 10.04
N ALA A 25 -27.01 23.16 9.18
CA ALA A 25 -27.21 22.81 7.79
C ALA A 25 -25.80 22.55 7.23
N GLN A 26 -25.48 21.27 7.00
CA GLN A 26 -24.24 20.91 6.29
C GLN A 26 -24.28 21.63 4.95
N ALA A 27 -23.28 22.49 4.70
CA ALA A 27 -23.13 23.12 3.40
C ALA A 27 -23.22 22.04 2.31
N PRO A 28 -23.93 22.29 1.21
CA PRO A 28 -24.02 21.33 0.11
C PRO A 28 -22.62 20.85 -0.29
N ALA A 29 -22.44 19.56 -0.50
CA ALA A 29 -21.13 18.96 -0.80
C ALA A 29 -20.43 19.63 -2.00
N ALA A 30 -21.21 20.19 -2.93
CA ALA A 30 -20.71 20.98 -4.07
C ALA A 30 -20.00 22.26 -3.63
N ASP A 31 -20.47 22.92 -2.57
CA ASP A 31 -19.90 24.20 -2.10
C ASP A 31 -18.52 23.99 -1.42
N LEU A 32 -18.22 22.75 -0.99
CA LEU A 32 -16.93 22.45 -0.40
C LEU A 32 -15.79 22.53 -1.42
N TYR A 33 -16.02 22.16 -2.68
CA TYR A 33 -14.97 21.97 -3.68
C TYR A 33 -15.13 22.83 -4.95
N ALA A 34 -16.30 23.42 -5.20
CA ALA A 34 -16.53 24.26 -6.39
C ALA A 34 -15.57 25.44 -6.43
N GLY A 35 -14.88 25.61 -7.56
CA GLY A 35 -13.92 26.69 -7.78
C GLY A 35 -12.63 26.58 -6.97
N LYS A 36 -12.43 25.50 -6.20
CA LYS A 36 -11.23 25.28 -5.40
C LYS A 36 -10.21 24.39 -6.10
N THR A 37 -9.01 24.34 -5.55
CA THR A 37 -7.94 23.44 -5.98
C THR A 37 -7.66 22.40 -4.89
N LEU A 38 -7.74 21.12 -5.27
CA LEU A 38 -7.31 19.98 -4.45
C LEU A 38 -5.89 19.59 -4.87
N THR A 39 -4.97 19.56 -3.92
CA THR A 39 -3.60 19.08 -4.14
C THR A 39 -3.51 17.60 -3.79
N VAL A 40 -3.06 16.79 -4.74
CA VAL A 40 -2.74 15.37 -4.53
C VAL A 40 -1.23 15.21 -4.55
N LEU A 41 -0.65 14.95 -3.39
CA LEU A 41 0.78 14.71 -3.23
C LEU A 41 1.14 13.27 -3.59
N VAL A 42 2.29 13.11 -4.26
CA VAL A 42 2.93 11.82 -4.55
C VAL A 42 4.31 11.81 -3.91
N GLY A 43 4.58 10.89 -2.99
CA GLY A 43 5.83 10.83 -2.24
C GLY A 43 7.05 10.37 -3.03
N LEU A 44 6.90 10.11 -4.34
CA LEU A 44 7.92 9.54 -5.21
C LEU A 44 8.16 10.44 -6.44
N ALA A 45 9.26 10.16 -7.15
CA ALA A 45 9.69 10.97 -8.28
C ALA A 45 8.67 10.96 -9.45
N PRO A 46 8.58 12.05 -10.22
CA PRO A 46 7.78 12.12 -11.44
C PRO A 46 8.14 11.00 -12.42
N GLY A 47 7.14 10.48 -13.14
CA GLY A 47 7.31 9.42 -14.15
C GLY A 47 7.52 8.01 -13.54
N GLY A 48 7.60 7.87 -12.22
CA GLY A 48 7.60 6.58 -11.53
C GLY A 48 6.23 5.91 -11.52
N SER A 49 6.16 4.66 -11.02
CA SER A 49 4.91 3.89 -10.97
C SER A 49 3.81 4.60 -10.16
N ALA A 50 4.13 5.17 -9.00
CA ALA A 50 3.18 5.91 -8.19
C ALA A 50 2.66 7.18 -8.88
N ASP A 51 3.55 7.97 -9.49
CA ASP A 51 3.16 9.16 -10.23
C ASP A 51 2.25 8.84 -11.40
N THR A 52 2.62 7.82 -12.18
CA THR A 52 1.81 7.34 -13.32
C THR A 52 0.44 6.84 -12.89
N LEU A 53 0.37 6.09 -11.78
CA LEU A 53 -0.88 5.60 -11.21
C LEU A 53 -1.79 6.76 -10.78
N VAL A 54 -1.24 7.71 -10.02
CA VAL A 54 -2.02 8.83 -9.48
C VAL A 54 -2.52 9.75 -10.60
N ARG A 55 -1.67 10.05 -11.60
CA ARG A 55 -2.09 10.87 -12.75
C ARG A 55 -3.17 10.21 -13.60
N ALA A 56 -3.20 8.89 -13.64
CA ALA A 56 -4.29 8.15 -14.28
C ALA A 56 -5.58 8.13 -13.45
N PHE A 57 -5.46 8.06 -12.13
CA PHE A 57 -6.58 8.07 -11.20
C PHE A 57 -7.28 9.44 -11.14
N VAL A 58 -6.53 10.53 -11.11
CA VAL A 58 -7.01 11.90 -10.85
C VAL A 58 -8.12 12.37 -11.79
N PRO A 59 -8.09 12.17 -13.12
CA PRO A 59 -9.19 12.60 -14.01
C PRO A 59 -10.52 11.93 -13.68
N HIS A 60 -10.49 10.66 -13.28
CA HIS A 60 -11.67 9.91 -12.85
C HIS A 60 -12.12 10.37 -11.47
N PHE A 61 -11.22 10.49 -10.51
CA PHE A 61 -11.50 10.96 -9.16
C PHE A 61 -12.16 12.34 -9.15
N ARG A 62 -11.68 13.27 -9.98
CA ARG A 62 -12.26 14.60 -10.13
C ARG A 62 -13.76 14.55 -10.50
N ARG A 63 -14.15 13.65 -11.39
CA ARG A 63 -15.55 13.53 -11.85
C ARG A 63 -16.51 13.13 -10.73
N HIS A 64 -16.02 12.40 -9.74
CA HIS A 64 -16.79 11.93 -8.60
C HIS A 64 -16.79 12.90 -7.41
N ILE A 65 -16.03 14.00 -7.46
CA ILE A 65 -16.08 15.05 -6.44
C ILE A 65 -17.13 16.08 -6.84
N PRO A 66 -18.20 16.31 -6.03
CA PRO A 66 -19.14 17.39 -6.24
C PRO A 66 -18.42 18.75 -6.37
N GLY A 67 -18.80 19.57 -7.34
CA GLY A 67 -18.12 20.82 -7.65
C GLY A 67 -16.87 20.67 -8.52
N GLN A 68 -16.42 19.47 -8.83
CA GLN A 68 -15.33 19.14 -9.75
C GLN A 68 -14.13 20.08 -9.65
N PRO A 69 -13.45 20.12 -8.48
CA PRO A 69 -12.34 21.05 -8.24
C PRO A 69 -11.24 20.91 -9.29
N ASN A 70 -10.42 21.94 -9.42
CA ASN A 70 -9.13 21.75 -10.08
C ASN A 70 -8.28 20.79 -9.23
N ILE A 71 -7.63 19.78 -9.85
CA ILE A 71 -6.73 18.87 -9.10
C ILE A 71 -5.31 19.01 -9.64
N VAL A 72 -4.38 19.33 -8.73
CA VAL A 72 -2.96 19.43 -9.01
C VAL A 72 -2.24 18.25 -8.40
N VAL A 73 -1.54 17.46 -9.22
CA VAL A 73 -0.65 16.40 -8.76
C VAL A 73 0.76 16.98 -8.55
N GLN A 74 1.24 16.91 -7.33
CA GLN A 74 2.55 17.41 -6.95
C GLN A 74 3.43 16.29 -6.39
N ASN A 75 4.63 16.12 -6.95
CA ASN A 75 5.60 15.16 -6.46
C ASN A 75 6.48 15.78 -5.36
N MET A 76 6.67 15.04 -4.28
CA MET A 76 7.56 15.40 -3.16
C MET A 76 8.44 14.20 -2.80
N PRO A 77 9.43 13.86 -3.63
CA PRO A 77 10.28 12.70 -3.40
C PRO A 77 11.25 12.95 -2.24
N GLY A 78 11.60 11.90 -1.53
CA GLY A 78 12.62 11.91 -0.47
C GLY A 78 12.42 10.80 0.54
N ALA A 79 13.50 10.09 0.88
CA ALA A 79 13.52 9.00 1.85
C ALA A 79 12.39 7.96 1.63
N GLY A 80 12.19 7.49 0.38
CA GLY A 80 11.14 6.52 0.08
C GLY A 80 9.70 7.05 0.22
N GLY A 81 9.49 8.38 0.21
CA GLY A 81 8.19 9.03 0.41
C GLY A 81 8.01 9.63 1.80
N VAL A 82 8.86 9.30 2.76
CA VAL A 82 8.78 9.79 4.16
C VAL A 82 8.63 11.30 4.23
N LEU A 83 9.32 12.05 3.35
CA LEU A 83 9.23 13.51 3.33
C LEU A 83 7.79 13.99 3.06
N ALA A 84 7.12 13.41 2.06
CA ALA A 84 5.75 13.77 1.71
C ALA A 84 4.75 13.38 2.80
N PHE A 85 4.90 12.17 3.38
CA PHE A 85 4.06 11.76 4.49
C PHE A 85 4.22 12.70 5.69
N ASN A 86 5.45 13.01 6.11
CA ASN A 86 5.67 13.97 7.19
C ASN A 86 5.06 15.35 6.88
N TYR A 87 5.19 15.84 5.65
CA TYR A 87 4.61 17.12 5.25
C TYR A 87 3.08 17.12 5.39
N VAL A 88 2.40 16.10 4.87
CA VAL A 88 0.93 16.02 4.97
C VAL A 88 0.48 15.86 6.42
N TYR A 89 1.24 15.13 7.23
CA TYR A 89 0.94 14.92 8.63
C TYR A 89 1.08 16.19 9.49
N GLU A 90 2.16 16.95 9.28
CA GLU A 90 2.58 18.04 10.17
C GLU A 90 2.23 19.43 9.65
N LYS A 91 2.16 19.62 8.33
CA LYS A 91 2.14 20.93 7.68
C LYS A 91 0.91 21.20 6.82
N ALA A 92 0.30 20.16 6.23
CA ALA A 92 -0.88 20.37 5.39
C ALA A 92 -2.08 20.83 6.25
N THR A 93 -2.80 21.82 5.74
CA THR A 93 -4.02 22.29 6.41
C THR A 93 -5.09 21.19 6.35
N PRO A 94 -5.73 20.85 7.49
CA PRO A 94 -6.75 19.80 7.53
C PRO A 94 -8.12 20.32 7.06
N ASP A 95 -8.18 20.93 5.88
CA ASP A 95 -9.40 21.53 5.30
C ASP A 95 -10.02 20.68 4.18
N GLY A 96 -9.39 19.54 3.86
CA GLY A 96 -9.81 18.67 2.76
C GLY A 96 -9.27 19.08 1.40
N MET A 97 -8.41 20.13 1.30
CA MET A 97 -7.83 20.58 0.04
C MET A 97 -6.45 19.99 -0.25
N THR A 98 -5.92 19.15 0.64
CA THR A 98 -4.69 18.42 0.44
C THR A 98 -4.86 16.96 0.84
N MET A 99 -4.40 16.05 -0.01
CA MET A 99 -4.27 14.64 0.28
C MET A 99 -2.94 14.10 -0.27
N ILE A 100 -2.49 12.97 0.25
CA ILE A 100 -1.45 12.17 -0.37
C ILE A 100 -2.07 10.91 -0.96
N TYR A 101 -1.67 10.55 -2.20
CA TYR A 101 -1.94 9.24 -2.76
C TYR A 101 -0.64 8.66 -3.28
N SER A 102 -0.09 7.69 -2.57
CA SER A 102 1.27 7.19 -2.83
C SER A 102 1.45 5.77 -2.31
N LEU A 103 2.53 5.14 -2.78
CA LEU A 103 3.08 3.97 -2.10
C LEU A 103 3.48 4.39 -0.68
N TRP A 104 3.18 3.57 0.31
CA TRP A 104 3.52 3.83 1.71
C TRP A 104 4.61 2.88 2.20
N ASP A 105 5.18 3.18 3.36
CA ASP A 105 6.24 2.36 3.97
C ASP A 105 5.85 1.92 5.39
N PRO A 106 5.14 0.77 5.54
CA PRO A 106 4.79 0.25 6.86
C PRO A 106 6.02 -0.15 7.68
N LEU A 107 7.12 -0.55 7.03
CA LEU A 107 8.35 -0.92 7.73
C LEU A 107 8.97 0.28 8.43
N ALA A 108 8.92 1.47 7.81
CA ALA A 108 9.42 2.69 8.44
C ALA A 108 8.69 2.97 9.77
N GLN A 109 7.38 2.76 9.85
CA GLN A 109 6.64 2.93 11.11
C GLN A 109 6.91 1.79 12.09
N ALA A 110 6.83 0.53 11.65
CA ALA A 110 6.97 -0.63 12.51
C ALA A 110 8.37 -0.75 13.14
N LEU A 111 9.40 -0.36 12.41
CA LEU A 111 10.80 -0.44 12.85
C LEU A 111 11.32 0.83 13.53
N GLY A 112 10.52 1.89 13.59
CA GLY A 112 10.98 3.20 14.05
C GLY A 112 11.98 3.82 13.08
N GLY A 113 11.69 3.78 11.77
CA GLY A 113 12.57 4.24 10.70
C GLY A 113 13.02 5.69 10.87
N GLN A 114 14.28 5.95 10.60
CA GLN A 114 14.86 7.29 10.74
C GLN A 114 14.12 8.30 9.86
N GLY A 115 13.65 9.36 10.50
CA GLY A 115 13.03 10.50 9.84
C GLY A 115 11.52 10.40 9.65
N LEU A 116 10.86 9.26 9.84
CA LEU A 116 9.40 9.17 9.84
C LEU A 116 8.85 9.73 11.17
N ARG A 117 8.12 10.84 11.09
CA ARG A 117 7.40 11.46 12.22
C ARG A 117 5.91 11.29 12.10
N ALA A 118 5.44 11.07 10.88
CA ALA A 118 4.05 10.75 10.61
C ALA A 118 3.65 9.42 11.25
N ARG A 119 2.42 9.34 11.71
CA ARG A 119 1.81 8.11 12.20
C ARG A 119 0.67 7.73 11.28
N TYR A 120 0.80 6.59 10.59
CA TYR A 120 -0.21 6.16 9.61
C TYR A 120 -1.58 5.93 10.24
N ASP A 121 -1.63 5.44 11.46
CA ASP A 121 -2.86 5.23 12.24
C ASP A 121 -3.58 6.53 12.66
N GLN A 122 -2.94 7.68 12.51
CA GLN A 122 -3.52 8.99 12.84
C GLN A 122 -3.98 9.80 11.62
N TYR A 123 -3.70 9.31 10.42
CA TYR A 123 -4.24 9.93 9.22
C TYR A 123 -5.72 9.61 9.04
N GLU A 124 -6.38 10.44 8.26
CA GLU A 124 -7.71 10.15 7.75
C GLU A 124 -7.60 9.32 6.46
N TYR A 125 -7.78 8.02 6.58
CA TYR A 125 -7.76 7.12 5.43
C TYR A 125 -8.95 7.37 4.51
N LEU A 126 -8.70 7.53 3.20
CA LEU A 126 -9.69 7.81 2.17
C LEU A 126 -10.04 6.58 1.33
N GLY A 127 -9.06 5.77 1.05
CA GLY A 127 -9.13 4.57 0.22
C GLY A 127 -7.73 4.16 -0.23
N GLY A 128 -7.61 3.00 -0.83
CA GLY A 128 -6.33 2.50 -1.33
C GLY A 128 -6.50 1.35 -2.29
N ILE A 129 -5.40 0.76 -2.68
CA ILE A 129 -5.38 -0.44 -3.52
C ILE A 129 -4.39 -1.46 -2.98
N SER A 130 -4.73 -2.73 -3.14
CA SER A 130 -3.84 -3.86 -2.88
C SER A 130 -2.85 -4.06 -4.03
N ASP A 131 -1.83 -4.88 -3.83
CA ASP A 131 -0.87 -5.26 -4.87
C ASP A 131 -0.33 -6.67 -4.64
N ILE A 132 -0.36 -7.49 -5.67
CA ILE A 132 0.30 -8.79 -5.65
C ILE A 132 1.75 -8.60 -6.04
N ARG A 133 2.66 -9.10 -5.21
CA ARG A 133 4.10 -9.04 -5.45
C ARG A 133 4.60 -10.33 -6.09
N VAL A 134 5.52 -10.18 -7.04
CA VAL A 134 6.10 -11.29 -7.82
C VAL A 134 7.60 -11.29 -7.64
N ASN A 135 8.15 -12.45 -7.31
CA ASN A 135 9.58 -12.72 -7.38
C ASN A 135 9.91 -13.26 -8.78
N TYR A 136 10.82 -12.61 -9.47
CA TYR A 136 11.29 -13.06 -10.78
C TYR A 136 12.80 -12.92 -10.90
N MET A 137 13.38 -13.65 -11.83
CA MET A 137 14.82 -13.74 -11.96
C MET A 137 15.28 -13.98 -13.39
N ARG A 138 16.59 -13.88 -13.59
CA ARG A 138 17.27 -14.35 -14.80
C ARG A 138 17.27 -15.87 -14.85
N VAL A 139 16.95 -16.42 -16.01
CA VAL A 139 16.95 -17.88 -16.23
C VAL A 139 18.36 -18.46 -16.11
N ASP A 140 19.38 -17.74 -16.56
CA ASP A 140 20.78 -18.17 -16.57
C ASP A 140 21.47 -18.09 -15.19
N ALA A 141 20.85 -17.52 -14.19
CA ALA A 141 21.32 -17.57 -12.80
C ALA A 141 21.18 -18.98 -12.17
N VAL A 142 20.47 -19.88 -12.84
CA VAL A 142 20.38 -21.29 -12.47
C VAL A 142 21.25 -22.11 -13.46
N PRO A 143 22.20 -22.91 -12.97
CA PRO A 143 23.01 -23.78 -13.84
C PRO A 143 22.15 -24.68 -14.74
N GLY A 144 22.33 -24.59 -16.04
CA GLY A 144 21.50 -25.28 -17.05
C GLY A 144 20.16 -24.59 -17.35
N GLY A 145 19.94 -23.39 -16.82
CA GLY A 145 18.73 -22.60 -16.97
C GLY A 145 17.59 -23.08 -16.06
N MET A 146 16.75 -22.16 -15.66
CA MET A 146 15.56 -22.45 -14.84
C MET A 146 14.48 -23.12 -15.71
N LYS A 147 14.09 -24.34 -15.38
CA LYS A 147 13.05 -25.12 -16.10
C LYS A 147 11.72 -25.13 -15.35
N LYS A 148 11.76 -25.04 -14.02
CA LYS A 148 10.61 -24.95 -13.12
C LYS A 148 10.95 -24.10 -11.90
N PRO A 149 9.96 -23.54 -11.18
CA PRO A 149 10.19 -22.68 -10.01
C PRO A 149 11.10 -23.27 -8.94
N ALA A 150 11.00 -24.57 -8.67
CA ALA A 150 11.83 -25.25 -7.67
C ALA A 150 13.33 -25.32 -8.05
N ASP A 151 13.70 -25.08 -9.31
CA ASP A 151 15.11 -25.02 -9.73
C ASP A 151 15.86 -23.84 -9.09
N ILE A 152 15.17 -22.88 -8.48
CA ILE A 152 15.77 -21.80 -7.67
C ILE A 152 16.75 -22.36 -6.62
N MET A 153 16.51 -23.55 -6.12
CA MET A 153 17.38 -24.23 -5.16
C MET A 153 18.77 -24.60 -5.73
N LYS A 154 18.93 -24.60 -7.06
CA LYS A 154 20.21 -24.86 -7.75
C LYS A 154 20.98 -23.58 -8.05
N ALA A 155 20.34 -22.42 -7.82
CA ALA A 155 20.93 -21.13 -8.13
C ALA A 155 22.18 -20.87 -7.25
N LYS A 156 23.18 -20.20 -7.82
CA LYS A 156 24.45 -19.89 -7.15
C LYS A 156 24.77 -18.41 -7.31
N ASP A 157 25.46 -17.85 -6.34
CA ASP A 157 25.98 -16.47 -6.36
C ASP A 157 24.88 -15.42 -6.64
N ILE A 158 23.69 -15.66 -6.09
CA ILE A 158 22.51 -14.81 -6.36
C ILE A 158 22.72 -13.42 -5.75
N ALA A 159 22.51 -12.40 -6.60
CA ALA A 159 22.42 -11.00 -6.21
C ALA A 159 20.98 -10.50 -6.40
N ILE A 160 20.39 -9.95 -5.35
CA ILE A 160 19.10 -9.25 -5.37
C ILE A 160 19.40 -7.76 -5.61
N GLY A 161 18.70 -7.12 -6.54
CA GLY A 161 18.77 -5.67 -6.72
C GLY A 161 17.77 -4.94 -5.83
N ALA A 162 18.24 -3.90 -5.11
CA ALA A 162 17.44 -3.06 -4.24
C ALA A 162 17.88 -1.59 -4.32
N TYR A 163 16.96 -0.64 -4.11
CA TYR A 163 17.34 0.78 -4.13
C TYR A 163 17.70 1.34 -2.75
N ALA A 164 17.20 0.71 -1.69
CA ALA A 164 17.57 1.03 -0.31
C ALA A 164 17.50 -0.24 0.56
N ASN A 165 18.11 -0.19 1.75
CA ASN A 165 18.05 -1.31 2.69
C ASN A 165 16.65 -1.55 3.25
N THR A 166 15.77 -0.56 3.19
CA THR A 166 14.38 -0.60 3.66
C THR A 166 13.38 -0.70 2.52
N ASP A 167 13.85 -0.82 1.28
CA ASP A 167 12.89 -0.93 0.17
C ASP A 167 12.17 -2.29 0.23
N VAL A 168 10.87 -2.22 0.08
CA VAL A 168 9.97 -3.38 0.18
C VAL A 168 10.31 -4.46 -0.83
N ALA A 169 10.64 -4.09 -2.07
CA ALA A 169 10.98 -5.07 -3.11
C ALA A 169 12.23 -5.88 -2.73
N GLY A 170 13.27 -5.17 -2.24
CA GLY A 170 14.48 -5.80 -1.75
C GLY A 170 14.23 -6.71 -0.54
N ILE A 171 13.45 -6.23 0.44
CA ILE A 171 13.11 -6.99 1.64
C ILE A 171 12.27 -8.23 1.31
N LEU A 172 11.25 -8.12 0.46
CA LEU A 172 10.41 -9.25 0.08
C LEU A 172 11.22 -10.31 -0.69
N ALA A 173 12.09 -9.91 -1.63
CA ALA A 173 12.97 -10.83 -2.32
C ALA A 173 13.97 -11.49 -1.36
N HIS A 174 14.60 -10.71 -0.46
CA HIS A 174 15.54 -11.22 0.54
C HIS A 174 14.89 -12.25 1.46
N LEU A 175 13.77 -11.91 2.09
CA LEU A 175 13.05 -12.82 2.99
C LEU A 175 12.54 -14.06 2.26
N SER A 176 12.11 -13.94 0.99
CA SER A 176 11.69 -15.08 0.19
C SER A 176 12.84 -16.07 -0.03
N LEU A 177 14.01 -15.59 -0.49
CA LEU A 177 15.17 -16.46 -0.71
C LEU A 177 15.74 -17.00 0.61
N LYS A 178 15.74 -16.19 1.67
CA LYS A 178 16.18 -16.62 3.01
C LYS A 178 15.28 -17.73 3.56
N THR A 179 13.96 -17.58 3.45
CA THR A 179 12.97 -18.60 3.87
C THR A 179 13.17 -19.89 3.07
N LEU A 180 13.41 -19.80 1.76
CA LEU A 180 13.72 -20.97 0.93
C LEU A 180 15.09 -21.61 1.23
N GLY A 181 15.99 -20.92 1.95
CA GLY A 181 17.36 -21.40 2.20
C GLY A 181 18.30 -21.20 1.01
N VAL A 182 18.00 -20.30 0.09
CA VAL A 182 18.85 -19.98 -1.08
C VAL A 182 19.89 -18.92 -0.67
N PRO A 183 21.21 -19.22 -0.74
CA PRO A 183 22.26 -18.24 -0.48
C PRO A 183 22.21 -17.08 -1.45
N HIS A 184 22.28 -15.85 -0.96
CA HIS A 184 22.22 -14.66 -1.79
C HIS A 184 22.86 -13.45 -1.08
N LYS A 185 23.13 -12.40 -1.86
CA LYS A 185 23.48 -11.06 -1.38
C LYS A 185 22.47 -10.03 -1.90
N VAL A 186 22.39 -8.89 -1.23
CA VAL A 186 21.59 -7.75 -1.69
C VAL A 186 22.52 -6.63 -2.14
N VAL A 187 22.29 -6.10 -3.32
CA VAL A 187 23.01 -4.96 -3.90
C VAL A 187 22.08 -3.77 -3.89
N THR A 188 22.44 -2.75 -3.10
CA THR A 188 21.63 -1.52 -2.92
C THR A 188 22.26 -0.35 -3.66
N GLY A 189 21.51 0.77 -3.75
CA GLY A 189 21.99 2.02 -4.35
C GLY A 189 21.41 2.34 -5.73
N TYR A 190 20.52 1.50 -6.26
CA TYR A 190 19.76 1.84 -7.45
C TYR A 190 18.74 2.95 -7.13
N ARG A 191 18.41 3.80 -8.12
CA ARG A 191 17.49 4.94 -7.91
C ARG A 191 16.01 4.54 -7.84
N GLY A 192 15.71 3.28 -8.20
CA GLY A 192 14.36 2.73 -8.16
C GLY A 192 14.23 1.45 -8.99
N GLY A 193 13.03 0.87 -9.03
CA GLY A 193 12.76 -0.41 -9.69
C GLY A 193 13.08 -0.45 -11.19
N ALA A 194 13.08 0.69 -11.89
CA ALA A 194 13.49 0.75 -13.30
C ALA A 194 14.98 0.49 -13.46
N ASP A 195 15.83 1.09 -12.61
CA ASP A 195 17.27 0.90 -12.63
C ASP A 195 17.64 -0.53 -12.22
N VAL A 196 16.94 -1.10 -11.23
CA VAL A 196 17.09 -2.52 -10.85
C VAL A 196 16.75 -3.45 -12.02
N PHE A 197 15.67 -3.15 -12.75
CA PHE A 197 15.30 -3.93 -13.93
C PHE A 197 16.37 -3.86 -15.04
N LEU A 198 16.96 -2.69 -15.30
CA LEU A 198 18.08 -2.56 -16.23
C LEU A 198 19.31 -3.33 -15.76
N ALA A 199 19.63 -3.29 -14.46
CA ALA A 199 20.73 -4.06 -13.88
C ALA A 199 20.47 -5.58 -14.00
N LEU A 200 19.23 -6.02 -13.83
CA LEU A 200 18.82 -7.40 -14.06
C LEU A 200 19.05 -7.82 -15.52
N GLN A 201 18.63 -7.00 -16.49
CA GLN A 201 18.86 -7.28 -17.92
C GLN A 201 20.35 -7.39 -18.28
N ARG A 202 21.21 -6.60 -17.62
CA ARG A 202 22.67 -6.62 -17.82
C ARG A 202 23.39 -7.75 -17.07
N GLY A 203 22.67 -8.50 -16.21
CA GLY A 203 23.27 -9.53 -15.36
C GLY A 203 24.07 -9.01 -14.16
N GLU A 204 23.93 -7.72 -13.81
CA GLU A 204 24.55 -7.14 -12.59
C GLU A 204 23.88 -7.68 -11.32
N VAL A 205 22.58 -7.96 -11.39
CA VAL A 205 21.78 -8.64 -10.38
C VAL A 205 20.96 -9.74 -11.01
N HIS A 206 20.48 -10.69 -10.20
CA HIS A 206 19.85 -11.91 -10.69
C HIS A 206 18.37 -12.01 -10.34
N VAL A 207 17.95 -11.43 -9.22
CA VAL A 207 16.59 -11.50 -8.68
C VAL A 207 16.06 -10.09 -8.40
N HIS A 208 14.78 -9.90 -8.69
CA HIS A 208 14.03 -8.71 -8.29
C HIS A 208 12.61 -9.09 -7.88
N ASN A 209 12.03 -8.29 -7.00
CA ASN A 209 10.63 -8.35 -6.64
C ASN A 209 9.91 -7.12 -7.17
N THR A 210 8.73 -7.29 -7.74
CA THR A 210 7.95 -6.18 -8.30
C THR A 210 6.45 -6.45 -8.18
N SER A 211 5.61 -5.45 -8.49
CA SER A 211 4.17 -5.65 -8.62
C SER A 211 3.83 -6.58 -9.79
N LEU A 212 2.76 -7.33 -9.68
CA LEU A 212 2.25 -8.17 -10.77
C LEU A 212 2.01 -7.34 -12.03
N ALA A 213 1.41 -6.15 -11.87
CA ALA A 213 1.19 -5.21 -12.97
C ALA A 213 2.50 -4.82 -13.68
N THR A 214 3.54 -4.48 -12.94
CA THR A 214 4.86 -4.16 -13.51
C THR A 214 5.51 -5.38 -14.15
N PHE A 215 5.38 -6.56 -13.56
CA PHE A 215 5.88 -7.80 -14.12
C PHE A 215 5.22 -8.13 -15.47
N ARG A 216 3.89 -8.01 -15.56
CA ARG A 216 3.11 -8.27 -16.79
C ARG A 216 3.32 -7.22 -17.90
N THR A 217 3.80 -6.04 -17.55
CA THR A 217 4.01 -4.94 -18.50
C THR A 217 5.50 -4.71 -18.81
N ARG A 218 6.25 -4.13 -17.88
CA ARG A 218 7.66 -3.77 -18.08
C ARG A 218 8.56 -4.98 -18.31
N SER A 219 8.37 -6.06 -17.54
CA SER A 219 9.20 -7.26 -17.65
C SER A 219 8.74 -8.23 -18.75
N LYS A 220 7.63 -7.93 -19.45
CA LYS A 220 7.02 -8.82 -20.43
C LYS A 220 8.02 -9.27 -21.52
N ALA A 221 8.72 -8.32 -22.14
CA ALA A 221 9.69 -8.64 -23.20
C ALA A 221 10.82 -9.53 -22.68
N PHE A 222 11.35 -9.25 -21.50
CA PHE A 222 12.41 -10.03 -20.85
C PHE A 222 11.97 -11.47 -20.51
N VAL A 223 10.70 -11.66 -20.14
CA VAL A 223 10.13 -12.98 -19.88
C VAL A 223 9.84 -13.73 -21.19
N THR A 224 9.25 -13.05 -22.18
CA THR A 224 8.91 -13.68 -23.47
C THR A 224 10.12 -14.02 -24.32
N SER A 225 11.27 -13.34 -24.14
CA SER A 225 12.56 -13.73 -24.76
C SER A 225 13.17 -14.98 -24.14
N GLY A 226 12.66 -15.44 -22.99
CA GLY A 226 13.24 -16.55 -22.24
C GLY A 226 14.46 -16.18 -21.39
N GLU A 227 14.81 -14.89 -21.30
CA GLU A 227 15.89 -14.42 -20.43
C GLU A 227 15.48 -14.31 -18.96
N GLY A 228 14.20 -14.05 -18.72
CA GLY A 228 13.62 -13.93 -17.38
C GLY A 228 12.47 -14.88 -17.12
N VAL A 229 12.22 -15.17 -15.84
CA VAL A 229 11.11 -16.02 -15.39
C VAL A 229 10.58 -15.58 -14.03
N GLY A 230 9.25 -15.53 -13.89
CA GLY A 230 8.60 -15.45 -12.57
C GLY A 230 8.68 -16.80 -11.88
N PHE A 231 9.12 -16.84 -10.63
CA PHE A 231 9.22 -18.10 -9.91
C PHE A 231 8.28 -18.22 -8.70
N SER A 232 7.73 -17.13 -8.22
CA SER A 232 6.64 -17.16 -7.25
C SER A 232 5.92 -15.81 -7.15
N TYR A 233 4.63 -15.84 -6.85
CA TYR A 233 3.94 -14.67 -6.33
C TYR A 233 3.76 -14.78 -4.82
N LEU A 234 3.60 -13.64 -4.17
CA LEU A 234 3.47 -13.55 -2.73
C LEU A 234 2.00 -13.29 -2.36
N THR A 235 1.48 -14.13 -1.48
CA THR A 235 0.18 -13.96 -0.82
C THR A 235 0.34 -14.22 0.66
N ALA A 236 -0.46 -13.56 1.50
CA ALA A 236 -0.39 -13.74 2.94
C ALA A 236 -1.07 -15.05 3.35
N SER A 237 -0.60 -15.63 4.46
CA SER A 237 -1.28 -16.71 5.17
C SER A 237 -1.91 -16.18 6.45
N ASP A 238 -3.07 -16.72 6.81
CA ASP A 238 -3.69 -16.49 8.11
C ASP A 238 -2.93 -17.20 9.25
N SER A 239 -3.40 -17.05 10.48
CA SER A 239 -2.82 -17.66 11.67
C SER A 239 -2.82 -19.20 11.64
N ASN A 240 -3.64 -19.83 10.80
CA ASN A 240 -3.70 -21.28 10.63
C ASN A 240 -2.84 -21.76 9.46
N GLY A 241 -2.12 -20.85 8.78
CA GLY A 241 -1.33 -21.16 7.60
C GLY A 241 -2.13 -21.29 6.30
N ALA A 242 -3.44 -21.03 6.33
CA ALA A 242 -4.24 -21.00 5.12
C ALA A 242 -3.96 -19.72 4.30
N PHE A 243 -3.94 -19.84 2.99
CA PHE A 243 -3.71 -18.73 2.07
C PHE A 243 -4.62 -18.84 0.84
N THR A 244 -4.94 -17.69 0.26
CA THR A 244 -5.77 -17.63 -0.94
C THR A 244 -4.88 -17.53 -2.17
N LYS A 245 -5.08 -18.44 -3.12
CA LYS A 245 -4.41 -18.35 -4.43
C LYS A 245 -5.08 -17.28 -5.29
N SER A 246 -4.26 -16.52 -6.00
CA SER A 246 -4.80 -15.62 -7.00
C SER A 246 -5.37 -16.41 -8.17
N LYS A 247 -6.59 -16.06 -8.58
CA LYS A 247 -7.23 -16.61 -9.79
C LYS A 247 -6.64 -16.05 -11.10
N ASP A 248 -5.87 -14.96 -10.99
CA ASP A 248 -5.33 -14.21 -12.12
C ASP A 248 -3.88 -14.61 -12.43
N ILE A 249 -3.33 -15.61 -11.70
CA ILE A 249 -1.95 -16.08 -11.85
C ILE A 249 -1.95 -17.60 -11.94
N ASP A 250 -1.71 -18.11 -13.14
CA ASP A 250 -1.63 -19.54 -13.48
C ASP A 250 -0.26 -19.96 -13.98
N ASP A 251 0.63 -19.01 -14.26
CA ASP A 251 1.96 -19.21 -14.87
C ASP A 251 3.11 -19.30 -13.85
N MET A 252 2.81 -19.13 -12.57
CA MET A 252 3.76 -19.32 -11.47
C MET A 252 3.05 -19.71 -10.16
N PRO A 253 3.70 -20.45 -9.25
CA PRO A 253 3.09 -20.86 -7.98
C PRO A 253 3.00 -19.71 -6.97
N ALA A 254 2.09 -19.80 -6.00
CA ALA A 254 2.20 -19.08 -4.75
C ALA A 254 3.47 -19.49 -4.01
N PHE A 255 4.06 -18.58 -3.24
CA PHE A 255 5.29 -18.87 -2.50
C PHE A 255 5.16 -20.08 -1.56
N GLN A 256 4.01 -20.25 -0.92
CA GLN A 256 3.74 -21.37 -0.02
C GLN A 256 3.73 -22.71 -0.78
N ASP A 257 3.21 -22.74 -2.01
CA ASP A 257 3.23 -23.94 -2.86
C ASP A 257 4.65 -24.29 -3.29
N LEU A 258 5.43 -23.29 -3.72
CA LEU A 258 6.84 -23.45 -4.05
C LEU A 258 7.63 -24.00 -2.86
N TYR A 259 7.44 -23.40 -1.69
CA TYR A 259 8.12 -23.86 -0.47
C TYR A 259 7.76 -25.31 -0.14
N LYS A 260 6.46 -25.65 -0.25
CA LYS A 260 5.99 -27.03 -0.03
C LYS A 260 6.56 -28.01 -1.06
N GLU A 261 6.67 -27.63 -2.33
CA GLU A 261 7.33 -28.47 -3.36
C GLU A 261 8.78 -28.77 -2.98
N VAL A 262 9.51 -27.75 -2.50
CA VAL A 262 10.93 -27.88 -2.16
C VAL A 262 11.18 -28.61 -0.84
N HIS A 263 10.41 -28.30 0.20
CA HIS A 263 10.68 -28.76 1.57
C HIS A 263 9.70 -29.80 2.11
N GLY A 264 8.65 -30.15 1.34
CA GLY A 264 7.63 -31.15 1.74
C GLY A 264 6.62 -30.67 2.78
N LYS A 265 6.72 -29.43 3.25
CA LYS A 265 5.82 -28.83 4.26
C LYS A 265 5.58 -27.34 3.99
N LEU A 266 4.55 -26.77 4.60
CA LEU A 266 4.33 -25.31 4.54
C LEU A 266 5.44 -24.55 5.28
N PRO A 267 5.72 -23.30 4.86
CA PRO A 267 6.75 -22.48 5.51
C PRO A 267 6.36 -22.14 6.96
N SER A 268 7.35 -22.06 7.83
CA SER A 268 7.21 -21.69 9.25
C SER A 268 8.51 -21.16 9.80
N GLY A 269 8.44 -20.49 10.94
CA GLY A 269 9.60 -19.96 11.65
C GLY A 269 9.86 -18.47 11.37
N PRO A 270 10.87 -17.87 12.03
CA PRO A 270 11.04 -16.42 12.11
C PRO A 270 11.14 -15.71 10.76
N ASP A 271 11.85 -16.30 9.79
CA ASP A 271 12.02 -15.69 8.46
C ASP A 271 10.70 -15.71 7.67
N TRP A 272 9.94 -16.81 7.81
CA TRP A 272 8.59 -16.88 7.23
C TRP A 272 7.63 -15.90 7.91
N ASP A 273 7.64 -15.81 9.24
CA ASP A 273 6.75 -14.92 9.98
C ASP A 273 7.00 -13.45 9.57
N ALA A 274 8.27 -13.09 9.38
CA ALA A 274 8.65 -11.77 8.89
C ALA A 274 8.22 -11.53 7.43
N LEU A 275 8.40 -12.53 6.56
CA LEU A 275 7.94 -12.47 5.17
C LEU A 275 6.42 -12.34 5.12
N ASN A 276 5.69 -13.21 5.82
CA ASN A 276 4.23 -13.25 5.82
C ASN A 276 3.64 -11.93 6.34
N TRP A 277 4.17 -11.39 7.45
CA TRP A 277 3.75 -10.09 7.95
C TRP A 277 4.00 -8.96 6.94
N THR A 278 5.18 -8.95 6.30
CA THR A 278 5.50 -7.94 5.29
C THR A 278 4.57 -8.05 4.08
N VAL A 279 4.24 -9.28 3.66
CA VAL A 279 3.29 -9.52 2.56
C VAL A 279 1.89 -9.07 2.94
N GLN A 280 1.43 -9.30 4.17
CA GLN A 280 0.14 -8.79 4.64
C GLN A 280 0.06 -7.27 4.53
N GLN A 281 1.09 -6.56 5.04
CA GLN A 281 1.07 -5.10 5.01
C GLN A 281 1.04 -4.53 3.59
N PHE A 282 1.84 -5.07 2.68
CA PHE A 282 1.95 -4.58 1.30
C PHE A 282 1.00 -5.23 0.31
N GLY A 283 0.67 -6.50 0.51
CA GLY A 283 -0.28 -7.20 -0.34
C GLY A 283 -1.69 -6.66 -0.14
N GLU A 284 -2.08 -6.46 1.12
CA GLU A 284 -3.41 -5.96 1.46
C GLU A 284 -3.57 -4.45 1.21
N LEU A 285 -2.49 -3.68 1.31
CA LEU A 285 -2.54 -2.23 1.11
C LEU A 285 -1.21 -1.71 0.59
N ALA A 286 -1.10 -1.49 -0.71
CA ALA A 286 0.12 -1.02 -1.35
C ALA A 286 0.15 0.50 -1.54
N TYR A 287 -0.93 1.07 -2.04
CA TYR A 287 -1.07 2.51 -2.24
C TYR A 287 -2.17 3.05 -1.35
N VAL A 288 -1.89 4.15 -0.68
CA VAL A 288 -2.78 4.76 0.30
C VAL A 288 -3.17 6.17 -0.10
N GLY A 289 -4.47 6.44 -0.09
CA GLY A 289 -5.04 7.79 -0.15
C GLY A 289 -5.32 8.26 1.27
N LEU A 290 -4.61 9.30 1.72
CA LEU A 290 -4.71 9.83 3.08
C LEU A 290 -4.92 11.34 3.06
N ALA A 291 -5.79 11.82 3.94
CA ALA A 291 -5.90 13.24 4.28
C ALA A 291 -5.21 13.54 5.61
N PRO A 292 -4.83 14.80 5.88
CA PRO A 292 -4.23 15.20 7.15
C PRO A 292 -5.08 14.76 8.35
N PRO A 293 -4.46 14.50 9.51
CA PRO A 293 -5.21 14.28 10.75
C PRO A 293 -6.18 15.43 11.02
N LYS A 294 -7.37 15.12 11.56
CA LYS A 294 -8.42 16.10 11.90
C LYS A 294 -9.08 16.79 10.70
N THR A 295 -8.95 16.27 9.48
CA THR A 295 -9.73 16.76 8.35
C THR A 295 -11.23 16.64 8.65
N PRO A 296 -12.07 17.68 8.41
CA PRO A 296 -13.48 17.70 8.80
C PRO A 296 -14.31 16.57 8.16
N ALA A 297 -15.21 16.01 8.95
CA ALA A 297 -16.07 14.89 8.52
C ALA A 297 -16.81 15.13 7.19
N PRO A 298 -17.35 16.33 6.88
CA PRO A 298 -17.98 16.58 5.59
C PRO A 298 -17.00 16.43 4.40
N ALA A 299 -15.77 16.92 4.52
CA ALA A 299 -14.75 16.78 3.49
C ALA A 299 -14.33 15.31 3.35
N LEU A 300 -14.14 14.59 4.44
CA LEU A 300 -13.83 13.16 4.44
C LEU A 300 -14.93 12.33 3.75
N ALA A 301 -16.20 12.62 4.04
CA ALA A 301 -17.32 11.92 3.43
C ALA A 301 -17.30 12.06 1.90
N VAL A 302 -17.04 13.28 1.39
CA VAL A 302 -16.93 13.54 -0.03
C VAL A 302 -15.74 12.82 -0.66
N LEU A 303 -14.54 12.93 -0.07
CA LEU A 303 -13.33 12.33 -0.63
C LEU A 303 -13.38 10.79 -0.60
N ARG A 304 -13.87 10.20 0.51
CA ARG A 304 -14.04 8.75 0.65
C ARG A 304 -15.03 8.20 -0.38
N LYS A 305 -16.17 8.89 -0.55
CA LYS A 305 -17.15 8.50 -1.55
C LYS A 305 -16.58 8.64 -2.97
N ALA A 306 -15.93 9.74 -3.29
CA ALA A 306 -15.31 9.95 -4.58
C ALA A 306 -14.23 8.91 -4.89
N PHE A 307 -13.45 8.50 -3.89
CA PHE A 307 -12.44 7.44 -4.03
C PHE A 307 -13.11 6.10 -4.36
N ALA A 308 -14.12 5.69 -3.58
CA ALA A 308 -14.87 4.45 -3.79
C ALA A 308 -15.56 4.44 -5.16
N ASP A 309 -16.25 5.53 -5.53
CA ASP A 309 -16.92 5.67 -6.83
C ASP A 309 -15.92 5.59 -7.99
N THR A 310 -14.69 6.14 -7.83
CA THR A 310 -13.63 6.03 -8.83
C THR A 310 -13.18 4.59 -9.01
N MET A 311 -13.02 3.86 -7.91
CA MET A 311 -12.62 2.44 -7.97
C MET A 311 -13.70 1.54 -8.55
N ALA A 312 -14.96 1.96 -8.52
CA ALA A 312 -16.10 1.29 -9.15
C ALA A 312 -16.41 1.81 -10.57
N ASP A 313 -15.77 2.90 -11.01
CA ASP A 313 -15.99 3.51 -12.34
C ASP A 313 -15.44 2.59 -13.44
N LYS A 314 -16.34 2.10 -14.30
CA LYS A 314 -15.97 1.22 -15.42
C LYS A 314 -14.89 1.82 -16.32
N ALA A 315 -14.93 3.12 -16.57
CA ALA A 315 -13.92 3.78 -17.42
C ALA A 315 -12.53 3.76 -16.75
N TYR A 316 -12.45 3.94 -15.43
CA TYR A 316 -11.18 3.79 -14.69
C TYR A 316 -10.71 2.33 -14.65
N ILE A 317 -11.62 1.39 -14.41
CA ILE A 317 -11.30 -0.04 -14.39
C ILE A 317 -10.74 -0.49 -15.75
N ASP A 318 -11.42 -0.13 -16.85
CA ASP A 318 -10.99 -0.48 -18.21
C ASP A 318 -9.61 0.13 -18.55
N GLU A 319 -9.41 1.43 -18.23
CA GLU A 319 -8.13 2.12 -18.47
C GLU A 319 -7.00 1.53 -17.63
N SER A 320 -7.22 1.31 -16.34
CA SER A 320 -6.22 0.73 -15.43
C SER A 320 -5.88 -0.71 -15.80
N THR A 321 -6.88 -1.52 -16.16
CA THR A 321 -6.68 -2.90 -16.63
C THR A 321 -5.88 -2.94 -17.93
N LYS A 322 -6.20 -2.08 -18.89
CA LYS A 322 -5.43 -1.99 -20.14
C LYS A 322 -3.97 -1.60 -19.90
N ARG A 323 -3.72 -0.73 -18.92
CA ARG A 323 -2.37 -0.24 -18.58
C ARG A 323 -1.57 -1.27 -17.78
N ASN A 324 -2.21 -1.96 -16.83
CA ASN A 324 -1.53 -2.77 -15.84
C ASN A 324 -1.68 -4.28 -16.07
N GLY A 325 -2.49 -4.69 -17.05
CA GLY A 325 -2.82 -6.09 -17.32
C GLY A 325 -3.90 -6.67 -16.42
N LEU A 326 -4.23 -6.02 -15.31
CA LEU A 326 -5.21 -6.43 -14.31
C LEU A 326 -5.90 -5.21 -13.70
N PRO A 327 -7.17 -5.32 -13.27
CA PRO A 327 -7.81 -4.28 -12.47
C PRO A 327 -7.12 -4.14 -11.10
N PHE A 328 -7.18 -2.95 -10.52
CA PHE A 328 -6.77 -2.76 -9.14
C PHE A 328 -7.87 -3.28 -8.19
N GLU A 329 -7.46 -3.92 -7.12
CA GLU A 329 -8.36 -4.31 -6.03
C GLU A 329 -8.47 -3.15 -5.04
N TYR A 330 -9.70 -2.69 -4.82
CA TYR A 330 -9.99 -1.58 -3.92
C TYR A 330 -9.94 -2.01 -2.46
N VAL A 331 -9.22 -1.25 -1.66
CA VAL A 331 -9.16 -1.40 -0.21
C VAL A 331 -9.99 -0.29 0.43
N ASP A 332 -11.12 -0.65 0.98
CA ASP A 332 -12.07 0.28 1.58
C ASP A 332 -11.56 0.88 2.91
N VAL A 333 -12.34 1.81 3.45
CA VAL A 333 -11.95 2.54 4.67
C VAL A 333 -11.80 1.62 5.87
N LYS A 334 -12.71 0.65 6.04
CA LYS A 334 -12.68 -0.28 7.17
C LYS A 334 -11.46 -1.19 7.12
N HIS A 335 -11.19 -1.76 5.94
CA HIS A 335 -10.06 -2.66 5.73
C HIS A 335 -8.73 -1.90 5.91
N GLY A 336 -8.55 -0.77 5.23
CA GLY A 336 -7.31 0.01 5.32
C GLY A 336 -7.00 0.51 6.73
N GLN A 337 -8.01 0.92 7.50
CA GLN A 337 -7.83 1.25 8.93
C GLN A 337 -7.41 0.02 9.75
N GLY A 338 -7.94 -1.17 9.41
CA GLY A 338 -7.53 -2.44 10.01
C GLY A 338 -6.04 -2.73 9.77
N VAL A 339 -5.57 -2.54 8.54
CA VAL A 339 -4.13 -2.69 8.20
C VAL A 339 -3.28 -1.72 9.02
N PHE A 340 -3.66 -0.45 9.13
CA PHE A 340 -2.89 0.51 9.95
C PHE A 340 -2.86 0.12 11.44
N LYS A 341 -3.95 -0.40 11.97
CA LYS A 341 -4.00 -0.88 13.35
C LYS A 341 -3.04 -2.05 13.59
N SER A 342 -2.96 -2.99 12.64
CA SER A 342 -2.08 -4.15 12.74
C SER A 342 -0.58 -3.81 12.81
N LEU A 343 -0.17 -2.60 12.40
CA LEU A 343 1.21 -2.12 12.57
C LEU A 343 1.63 -2.04 14.04
N SER A 344 0.70 -1.74 14.94
CA SER A 344 0.98 -1.68 16.38
C SER A 344 0.94 -3.06 17.07
N GLU A 345 0.44 -4.07 16.36
CA GLU A 345 0.26 -5.44 16.88
C GLU A 345 1.37 -6.40 16.39
N VAL A 346 2.38 -5.89 15.67
CA VAL A 346 3.48 -6.70 15.18
C VAL A 346 4.28 -7.33 16.31
N SER A 347 4.58 -8.63 16.20
CA SER A 347 5.31 -9.34 17.26
C SER A 347 6.76 -8.85 17.40
N PRO A 348 7.32 -8.83 18.62
CA PRO A 348 8.74 -8.50 18.82
C PRO A 348 9.71 -9.38 18.03
N GLN A 349 9.35 -10.63 17.78
CA GLN A 349 10.16 -11.56 16.99
C GLN A 349 10.21 -11.16 15.52
N VAL A 350 9.07 -10.80 14.92
CA VAL A 350 9.02 -10.30 13.54
C VAL A 350 9.86 -9.04 13.41
N LEU A 351 9.74 -8.07 14.35
CA LEU A 351 10.56 -6.86 14.34
C LEU A 351 12.05 -7.16 14.44
N THR A 352 12.45 -8.12 15.29
CA THR A 352 13.85 -8.54 15.44
C THR A 352 14.38 -9.13 14.14
N THR A 353 13.62 -10.01 13.50
CA THR A 353 14.01 -10.65 12.23
C THR A 353 14.11 -9.62 11.10
N LEU A 354 13.18 -8.67 11.02
CA LEU A 354 13.22 -7.58 10.05
C LEU A 354 14.43 -6.67 10.23
N ARG A 355 14.76 -6.28 11.50
CA ARG A 355 15.97 -5.48 11.79
C ARG A 355 17.24 -6.20 11.39
N ALA A 356 17.36 -7.49 11.71
CA ALA A 356 18.49 -8.31 11.32
C ALA A 356 18.62 -8.42 9.79
N SER A 357 17.52 -8.61 9.09
CA SER A 357 17.47 -8.68 7.62
C SER A 357 17.93 -7.36 6.98
N ILE A 358 17.45 -6.22 7.47
CA ILE A 358 17.86 -4.89 7.00
C ILE A 358 19.35 -4.63 7.29
N GLY A 359 19.83 -5.01 8.47
CA GLY A 359 21.24 -4.91 8.83
C GLY A 359 22.16 -5.70 7.90
N ASN A 360 21.77 -6.90 7.54
CA ASN A 360 22.51 -7.75 6.60
C ASN A 360 22.52 -7.21 5.17
N MET A 361 21.47 -6.50 4.75
CA MET A 361 21.42 -5.82 3.45
C MET A 361 22.39 -4.63 3.36
N SER A 362 22.71 -4.01 4.51
CA SER A 362 23.61 -2.84 4.56
C SER A 362 25.11 -3.21 4.45
N SER A 363 25.48 -4.45 4.75
CA SER A 363 26.88 -4.90 4.83
C SER A 363 27.45 -5.43 3.51
N ALA A 364 26.66 -5.45 2.43
CA ALA A 364 27.10 -5.90 1.10
C ALA A 364 27.69 -4.75 0.26
N LYS A 365 28.65 -3.98 0.84
CA LYS A 365 29.45 -2.99 0.10
C LYS A 365 30.69 -3.64 -0.49
#